data_0b6e558eec021d477bd78ed6778fbb75
#
_entry.id   0b6e558eec021d477bd78ed6778fbb75
#
_cell.length_a   1.000
_cell.length_b   1.000
_cell.length_c   1.000
_cell.angle_alpha   90.00
_cell.angle_beta   90.00
_cell.angle_gamma   90.00
#
_symmetry.space_group_name_H-M   'P 1'
#
loop_
_entity.id
_entity.type
_entity.pdbx_description
1 polymer ?
#
loop_
_entity_poly.entity_id
_entity_poly.type
_entity_poly.pdbx_seq_one_letter_code
_entity_poly.pdbx_strand_id
1 'polypeptide(L)'
;YSAMVPSKPKRITTFDRDLRDGSVLCSLLQSHLPALAQQGRPLYGYARAPETEEHIRQNAERVVAAMRDLGLELPLSPNRICAKPVPDARDMLLVVLYLYQNLPQYLPRTSIEFSGVLGQTIVKSIELRNPSTSTITYYVTIEGSPDFTIDTQTLELEPQATVAYSVEFTSRFSSEVTARLMFRAQSNGGGGVTAATMVFELKSAVHSRRAMRTVNVDAKCYESSFVELEVSNPFKTDCNYRLTMTQDMLLGTVRDKKTIPAIDVLRGKYEQNNGKRKKGKKGKKKGGKKGP
;
A
#
# COMPACT_ATOMS: atom_id res chain seq x y z
N TYR A 1 17.25 4.82 -9.70
CA TYR A 1 17.19 3.39 -9.34
C TYR A 1 18.63 2.90 -9.15
N SER A 2 19.14 2.98 -7.91
CA SER A 2 20.40 2.34 -7.55
C SER A 2 20.09 0.87 -7.33
N ALA A 3 20.69 -0.01 -8.13
CA ALA A 3 20.55 -1.44 -8.03
C ALA A 3 20.94 -1.89 -6.61
N MET A 4 19.99 -2.41 -5.86
CA MET A 4 20.23 -3.02 -4.55
C MET A 4 21.04 -4.29 -4.77
N VAL A 5 22.33 -4.24 -4.46
CA VAL A 5 23.13 -5.46 -4.31
C VAL A 5 22.55 -6.20 -3.10
N PRO A 6 22.07 -7.45 -3.25
CA PRO A 6 21.57 -8.21 -2.12
C PRO A 6 22.74 -8.47 -1.16
N SER A 7 22.72 -7.77 -0.01
CA SER A 7 23.66 -8.07 1.06
C SER A 7 23.40 -9.51 1.52
N LYS A 8 24.45 -10.32 1.64
CA LYS A 8 24.34 -11.68 2.20
C LYS A 8 23.59 -11.61 3.53
N PRO A 9 22.61 -12.49 3.79
CA PRO A 9 21.86 -12.48 5.04
C PRO A 9 22.83 -12.65 6.22
N LYS A 10 22.84 -11.69 7.15
CA LYS A 10 23.66 -11.76 8.35
C LYS A 10 23.05 -12.80 9.28
N ARG A 11 23.81 -13.84 9.60
CA ARG A 11 23.41 -14.85 10.59
C ARG A 11 23.70 -14.33 11.99
N ILE A 12 22.70 -14.33 12.84
CA ILE A 12 22.81 -13.94 14.25
C ILE A 12 23.06 -15.22 15.05
N THR A 13 24.17 -15.27 15.75
CA THR A 13 24.55 -16.37 16.65
C THR A 13 24.62 -15.92 18.10
N THR A 14 24.98 -14.65 18.33
CA THR A 14 25.07 -14.04 19.65
C THR A 14 24.39 -12.67 19.62
N PHE A 15 23.75 -12.28 20.72
CA PHE A 15 23.10 -10.97 20.80
C PHE A 15 24.07 -9.82 21.09
N ASP A 16 25.23 -10.11 21.64
CA ASP A 16 26.25 -9.12 21.97
C ASP A 16 27.05 -8.70 20.72
N ARG A 17 27.79 -9.65 20.12
CA ARG A 17 28.68 -9.37 18.98
C ARG A 17 27.92 -9.02 17.71
N ASP A 18 26.87 -9.81 17.38
CA ASP A 18 26.19 -9.69 16.10
C ASP A 18 25.28 -8.47 16.02
N LEU A 19 24.84 -7.93 17.15
CA LEU A 19 24.01 -6.73 17.23
C LEU A 19 24.78 -5.44 17.45
N ARG A 20 26.08 -5.51 17.83
CA ARG A 20 26.95 -4.37 18.16
C ARG A 20 26.95 -3.29 17.09
N ASP A 21 26.94 -3.67 15.83
CA ASP A 21 27.00 -2.75 14.71
C ASP A 21 25.70 -1.98 14.45
N GLY A 22 24.62 -2.28 15.18
CA GLY A 22 23.33 -1.63 15.09
C GLY A 22 22.55 -1.92 13.80
N SER A 23 23.16 -2.53 12.77
CA SER A 23 22.52 -2.76 11.46
C SER A 23 21.29 -3.66 11.56
N VAL A 24 21.39 -4.71 12.38
CA VAL A 24 20.29 -5.66 12.62
C VAL A 24 19.13 -4.97 13.36
N LEU A 25 19.44 -4.18 14.38
CA LEU A 25 18.42 -3.43 15.13
C LEU A 25 17.71 -2.39 14.25
N CYS A 26 18.46 -1.66 13.41
CA CYS A 26 17.89 -0.75 12.42
C CYS A 26 16.97 -1.49 11.43
N SER A 27 17.42 -2.65 10.92
CA SER A 27 16.63 -3.47 9.99
C SER A 27 15.37 -4.02 10.64
N LEU A 28 15.44 -4.44 11.92
CA LEU A 28 14.31 -4.91 12.69
C LEU A 28 13.26 -3.80 12.86
N LEU A 29 13.67 -2.62 13.28
CA LEU A 29 12.80 -1.46 13.42
C LEU A 29 12.18 -1.07 12.07
N GLN A 30 12.97 -1.02 11.00
CA GLN A 30 12.49 -0.73 9.65
C GLN A 30 11.48 -1.75 9.13
N SER A 31 11.65 -3.04 9.45
CA SER A 31 10.72 -4.08 9.00
C SER A 31 9.32 -3.94 9.61
N HIS A 32 9.24 -3.45 10.84
CA HIS A 32 7.97 -3.19 11.53
C HIS A 32 7.38 -1.83 11.12
N LEU A 33 8.23 -0.83 10.94
CA LEU A 33 7.87 0.56 10.64
C LEU A 33 8.74 1.11 9.48
N PRO A 34 8.38 0.82 8.22
CA PRO A 34 9.13 1.29 7.05
C PRO A 34 9.30 2.80 6.96
N ALA A 35 8.36 3.56 7.51
CA ALA A 35 8.39 5.01 7.54
C ALA A 35 9.57 5.60 8.31
N LEU A 36 10.13 4.88 9.29
CA LEU A 36 11.32 5.32 10.02
C LEU A 36 12.56 5.47 9.13
N ALA A 37 12.57 4.84 7.95
CA ALA A 37 13.66 4.94 6.97
C ALA A 37 13.42 5.98 5.87
N GLN A 38 12.33 6.73 5.90
CA GLN A 38 12.06 7.83 4.98
C GLN A 38 12.96 9.04 5.25
N GLN A 39 13.08 9.92 4.26
CA GLN A 39 13.88 11.15 4.39
C GLN A 39 13.44 11.99 5.59
N GLY A 40 14.38 12.44 6.41
CA GLY A 40 14.11 13.19 7.63
C GLY A 40 13.71 12.36 8.86
N ARG A 41 13.64 11.03 8.73
CA ARG A 41 13.33 10.13 9.84
C ARG A 41 14.60 9.47 10.43
N PRO A 42 14.54 8.98 11.67
CA PRO A 42 15.73 8.51 12.41
C PRO A 42 16.55 7.44 11.69
N LEU A 43 15.93 6.50 10.98
CA LEU A 43 16.63 5.42 10.29
C LEU A 43 17.02 5.75 8.83
N TYR A 44 16.78 6.97 8.38
CA TYR A 44 17.16 7.34 7.01
C TYR A 44 18.65 7.20 6.77
N GLY A 45 19.04 6.39 5.78
CA GLY A 45 20.44 6.22 5.40
C GLY A 45 21.32 5.54 6.46
N TYR A 46 20.78 4.65 7.30
CA TYR A 46 21.62 3.85 8.20
C TYR A 46 22.54 2.92 7.43
N ALA A 47 23.73 2.65 7.97
CA ALA A 47 24.73 1.79 7.34
C ALA A 47 24.31 0.32 7.50
N ARG A 48 23.92 -0.33 6.39
CA ARG A 48 23.55 -1.76 6.38
C ARG A 48 24.75 -2.69 6.56
N ALA A 49 25.92 -2.27 6.08
CA ALA A 49 27.18 -2.96 6.26
C ALA A 49 28.21 -1.93 6.82
N PRO A 50 28.20 -1.65 8.13
CA PRO A 50 29.09 -0.67 8.72
C PRO A 50 30.53 -1.19 8.73
N GLU A 51 31.45 -0.46 8.07
CA GLU A 51 32.86 -0.80 7.98
C GLU A 51 33.71 -0.05 9.01
N THR A 52 33.22 1.08 9.51
CA THR A 52 33.92 1.94 10.44
C THR A 52 33.21 2.01 11.80
N GLU A 53 33.97 2.29 12.85
CA GLU A 53 33.40 2.51 14.18
C GLU A 53 32.45 3.71 14.22
N GLU A 54 32.67 4.69 13.37
CA GLU A 54 31.78 5.83 13.24
C GLU A 54 30.41 5.40 12.68
N HIS A 55 30.37 4.53 11.66
CA HIS A 55 29.12 3.96 11.15
C HIS A 55 28.38 3.15 12.20
N ILE A 56 29.12 2.40 13.02
CA ILE A 56 28.56 1.62 14.15
C ILE A 56 27.91 2.56 15.18
N ARG A 57 28.60 3.63 15.56
CA ARG A 57 28.10 4.63 16.49
C ARG A 57 26.86 5.33 15.95
N GLN A 58 26.88 5.76 14.69
CA GLN A 58 25.74 6.39 14.02
C GLN A 58 24.53 5.46 13.95
N ASN A 59 24.71 4.18 13.66
CA ASN A 59 23.62 3.21 13.70
C ASN A 59 23.03 3.09 15.12
N ALA A 60 23.86 3.02 16.15
CA ALA A 60 23.39 2.96 17.53
C ALA A 60 22.62 4.22 17.95
N GLU A 61 23.08 5.40 17.54
CA GLU A 61 22.37 6.68 17.75
C GLU A 61 21.00 6.67 17.06
N ARG A 62 20.94 6.17 15.82
CA ARG A 62 19.70 6.05 15.03
C ARG A 62 18.71 5.07 15.66
N VAL A 63 19.18 3.94 16.19
CA VAL A 63 18.33 2.99 16.93
C VAL A 63 17.69 3.67 18.13
N VAL A 64 18.49 4.36 18.95
CA VAL A 64 17.97 5.06 20.13
C VAL A 64 17.02 6.20 19.74
N ALA A 65 17.34 6.96 18.70
CA ALA A 65 16.47 8.01 18.20
C ALA A 65 15.14 7.45 17.67
N ALA A 66 15.18 6.35 16.91
CA ALA A 66 13.98 5.68 16.40
C ALA A 66 13.11 5.13 17.54
N MET A 67 13.72 4.52 18.57
CA MET A 67 12.98 4.04 19.72
C MET A 67 12.29 5.21 20.46
N ARG A 68 12.98 6.32 20.63
CA ARG A 68 12.40 7.53 21.25
C ARG A 68 11.26 8.12 20.41
N ASP A 69 11.40 8.17 19.08
CA ASP A 69 10.34 8.63 18.17
C ASP A 69 9.08 7.76 18.27
N LEU A 70 9.24 6.48 18.60
CA LEU A 70 8.15 5.54 18.86
C LEU A 70 7.57 5.64 20.28
N GLY A 71 8.15 6.45 21.17
CA GLY A 71 7.78 6.46 22.58
C GLY A 71 8.23 5.20 23.35
N LEU A 72 9.20 4.49 22.80
CA LEU A 72 9.81 3.32 23.45
C LEU A 72 10.95 3.82 24.35
N GLU A 73 10.63 4.04 25.62
CA GLU A 73 11.58 4.52 26.61
C GLU A 73 12.38 3.35 27.19
N LEU A 74 13.51 3.06 26.60
CA LEU A 74 14.50 2.19 27.19
C LEU A 74 15.69 3.06 27.65
N PRO A 75 16.13 2.98 28.93
CA PRO A 75 17.25 3.76 29.43
C PRO A 75 18.59 3.18 28.94
N LEU A 76 18.75 3.15 27.62
CA LEU A 76 19.92 2.63 26.95
C LEU A 76 20.58 3.76 26.14
N SER A 77 21.85 4.04 26.42
CA SER A 77 22.63 4.99 25.65
C SER A 77 23.20 4.32 24.39
N PRO A 78 23.40 5.08 23.29
CA PRO A 78 24.06 4.55 22.10
C PRO A 78 25.41 3.88 22.38
N ASN A 79 26.18 4.45 23.31
CA ASN A 79 27.49 3.93 23.70
C ASN A 79 27.44 2.51 24.28
N ARG A 80 26.35 2.12 24.93
CA ARG A 80 26.15 0.76 25.45
C ARG A 80 25.89 -0.24 24.32
N ILE A 81 25.20 0.16 23.26
CA ILE A 81 24.95 -0.68 22.10
C ILE A 81 26.24 -0.96 21.34
N CYS A 82 27.07 0.08 21.12
CA CYS A 82 28.32 -0.02 20.34
C CYS A 82 29.56 -0.19 21.20
N ALA A 83 29.44 -0.61 22.49
CA ALA A 83 30.55 -0.73 23.41
C ALA A 83 31.68 -1.63 22.89
N LYS A 84 32.89 -1.31 23.33
CA LYS A 84 34.11 -2.05 22.97
C LYS A 84 34.66 -2.80 24.21
N PRO A 85 35.24 -4.00 24.01
CA PRO A 85 35.35 -4.74 22.76
C PRO A 85 34.02 -5.37 22.32
N VAL A 86 33.10 -5.59 23.22
CA VAL A 86 31.77 -6.21 22.99
C VAL A 86 30.77 -5.55 23.96
N PRO A 87 29.53 -5.28 23.55
CA PRO A 87 28.47 -4.81 24.44
C PRO A 87 28.17 -5.82 25.56
N ASP A 88 27.60 -5.33 26.66
CA ASP A 88 27.13 -6.23 27.73
C ASP A 88 25.97 -7.10 27.19
N ALA A 89 26.13 -8.41 27.28
CA ALA A 89 25.15 -9.37 26.78
C ALA A 89 23.78 -9.22 27.47
N ARG A 90 23.72 -8.79 28.72
CA ARG A 90 22.48 -8.54 29.47
C ARG A 90 21.77 -7.31 28.92
N ASP A 91 22.49 -6.22 28.67
CA ASP A 91 21.94 -5.01 28.08
C ASP A 91 21.34 -5.32 26.69
N MET A 92 22.08 -6.05 25.86
CA MET A 92 21.60 -6.41 24.52
C MET A 92 20.41 -7.36 24.54
N LEU A 93 20.39 -8.31 25.50
CA LEU A 93 19.23 -9.18 25.70
C LEU A 93 18.00 -8.37 26.14
N LEU A 94 18.15 -7.41 27.02
CA LEU A 94 17.07 -6.52 27.45
C LEU A 94 16.52 -5.70 26.28
N VAL A 95 17.40 -5.17 25.42
CA VAL A 95 16.97 -4.47 24.18
C VAL A 95 16.12 -5.39 23.31
N VAL A 96 16.61 -6.61 23.05
CA VAL A 96 15.89 -7.58 22.19
C VAL A 96 14.55 -7.96 22.81
N LEU A 97 14.50 -8.26 24.10
CA LEU A 97 13.26 -8.60 24.81
C LEU A 97 12.27 -7.42 24.78
N TYR A 98 12.76 -6.20 25.02
CA TYR A 98 11.93 -5.01 25.00
C TYR A 98 11.34 -4.76 23.61
N LEU A 99 12.15 -4.90 22.56
CA LEU A 99 11.67 -4.78 21.18
C LEU A 99 10.71 -5.92 20.83
N TYR A 100 11.00 -7.15 21.24
CA TYR A 100 10.11 -8.29 21.02
C TYR A 100 8.72 -8.09 21.64
N GLN A 101 8.64 -7.49 22.81
CA GLN A 101 7.37 -7.21 23.50
C GLN A 101 6.61 -6.04 22.86
N ASN A 102 7.31 -5.00 22.39
CA ASN A 102 6.69 -3.75 21.98
C ASN A 102 6.51 -3.61 20.46
N LEU A 103 7.38 -4.16 19.62
CA LEU A 103 7.27 -4.02 18.16
C LEU A 103 6.03 -4.66 17.54
N PRO A 104 5.50 -5.81 18.01
CA PRO A 104 4.32 -6.41 17.42
C PRO A 104 3.07 -5.52 17.42
N GLN A 105 2.97 -4.55 18.33
CA GLN A 105 1.87 -3.59 18.35
C GLN A 105 1.84 -2.66 17.11
N TYR A 106 2.97 -2.48 16.43
CA TYR A 106 3.08 -1.64 15.23
C TYR A 106 2.81 -2.42 13.94
N LEU A 107 2.57 -3.73 14.02
CA LEU A 107 2.13 -4.51 12.87
C LEU A 107 0.62 -4.38 12.66
N PRO A 108 0.16 -4.18 11.43
CA PRO A 108 -1.26 -4.10 11.16
C PRO A 108 -1.94 -5.44 11.46
N ARG A 109 -2.97 -5.40 12.30
CA ARG A 109 -3.79 -6.58 12.64
C ARG A 109 -5.02 -6.68 11.77
N THR A 110 -5.46 -5.57 11.22
CA THR A 110 -6.68 -5.47 10.42
C THR A 110 -6.37 -4.73 9.12
N SER A 111 -6.88 -5.26 8.01
CA SER A 111 -6.80 -4.62 6.70
C SER A 111 -8.16 -4.05 6.33
N ILE A 112 -8.18 -2.81 5.82
CA ILE A 112 -9.38 -2.12 5.36
C ILE A 112 -9.22 -1.88 3.87
N GLU A 113 -10.10 -2.47 3.07
CA GLU A 113 -10.08 -2.36 1.62
C GLU A 113 -11.00 -1.23 1.15
N PHE A 114 -10.47 -0.31 0.36
CA PHE A 114 -11.20 0.77 -0.30
C PHE A 114 -11.41 0.39 -1.76
N SER A 115 -12.64 0.02 -2.08
CA SER A 115 -13.01 -0.54 -3.37
C SER A 115 -13.89 0.45 -4.13
N GLY A 116 -13.47 0.84 -5.34
CA GLY A 116 -14.22 1.81 -6.11
C GLY A 116 -13.75 1.98 -7.55
N VAL A 117 -14.30 3.00 -8.20
CA VAL A 117 -13.99 3.37 -9.58
C VAL A 117 -12.90 4.43 -9.60
N LEU A 118 -12.06 4.42 -10.63
CA LEU A 118 -11.04 5.44 -10.82
C LEU A 118 -11.65 6.86 -10.81
N GLY A 119 -11.04 7.78 -10.06
CA GLY A 119 -11.51 9.15 -9.87
C GLY A 119 -12.57 9.34 -8.80
N GLN A 120 -13.00 8.26 -8.13
CA GLN A 120 -13.98 8.33 -7.04
C GLN A 120 -13.30 8.55 -5.69
N THR A 121 -13.91 9.39 -4.87
CA THR A 121 -13.58 9.53 -3.45
C THR A 121 -14.46 8.62 -2.61
N ILE A 122 -13.86 7.84 -1.73
CA ILE A 122 -14.53 6.86 -0.87
C ILE A 122 -14.18 7.18 0.56
N VAL A 123 -15.19 7.29 1.41
CA VAL A 123 -15.03 7.47 2.86
C VAL A 123 -15.40 6.19 3.57
N LYS A 124 -14.54 5.74 4.49
CA LYS A 124 -14.84 4.63 5.41
C LYS A 124 -14.61 5.04 6.84
N SER A 125 -15.49 4.61 7.72
CA SER A 125 -15.40 4.87 9.16
C SER A 125 -14.92 3.63 9.90
N ILE A 126 -14.02 3.86 10.86
CA ILE A 126 -13.46 2.85 11.75
C ILE A 126 -14.05 3.11 13.14
N GLU A 127 -14.75 2.14 13.69
CA GLU A 127 -15.28 2.24 15.04
C GLU A 127 -14.18 1.92 16.06
N LEU A 128 -13.91 2.88 16.93
CA LEU A 128 -12.95 2.77 18.02
C LEU A 128 -13.67 2.87 19.34
N ARG A 129 -13.49 1.86 20.19
CA ARG A 129 -14.09 1.80 21.52
C ARG A 129 -13.01 1.96 22.60
N ASN A 130 -13.30 2.81 23.58
CA ASN A 130 -12.51 2.91 24.80
C ASN A 130 -13.10 1.99 25.89
N PRO A 131 -12.48 0.84 26.19
CA PRO A 131 -13.00 -0.04 27.25
C PRO A 131 -12.60 0.42 28.65
N SER A 132 -11.80 1.45 28.80
CA SER A 132 -11.28 1.93 30.08
C SER A 132 -12.26 2.87 30.79
N THR A 133 -11.98 3.15 32.05
CA THR A 133 -12.70 4.13 32.88
C THR A 133 -12.10 5.54 32.83
N SER A 134 -11.04 5.73 32.02
CA SER A 134 -10.36 7.01 31.83
C SER A 134 -10.39 7.42 30.36
N THR A 135 -10.34 8.72 30.10
CA THR A 135 -10.20 9.27 28.74
C THR A 135 -8.86 8.87 28.14
N ILE A 136 -8.88 8.45 26.88
CA ILE A 136 -7.70 8.10 26.13
C ILE A 136 -7.54 9.07 24.96
N THR A 137 -6.38 9.69 24.84
CA THR A 137 -6.03 10.53 23.69
C THR A 137 -5.10 9.77 22.77
N TYR A 138 -5.49 9.66 21.50
CA TYR A 138 -4.68 9.06 20.44
C TYR A 138 -4.12 10.12 19.50
N TYR A 139 -2.84 9.99 19.18
CA TYR A 139 -2.25 10.63 18.00
C TYR A 139 -2.43 9.74 16.80
N VAL A 140 -3.05 10.29 15.76
CA VAL A 140 -3.36 9.56 14.53
C VAL A 140 -2.38 9.97 13.45
N THR A 141 -1.73 8.99 12.85
CA THR A 141 -0.79 9.20 11.75
C THR A 141 -1.11 8.27 10.60
N ILE A 142 -0.95 8.76 9.38
CA ILE A 142 -1.08 7.95 8.18
C ILE A 142 0.27 7.94 7.44
N GLU A 143 0.70 6.77 7.03
CA GLU A 143 1.97 6.54 6.36
C GLU A 143 1.75 5.71 5.09
N GLY A 144 2.31 6.15 3.96
CA GLY A 144 2.17 5.47 2.68
C GLY A 144 1.66 6.36 1.58
N SER A 145 0.69 5.88 0.77
CA SER A 145 0.16 6.65 -0.35
C SER A 145 -0.56 7.92 0.12
N PRO A 146 -0.28 9.08 -0.51
CA PRO A 146 -0.96 10.35 -0.22
C PRO A 146 -2.42 10.37 -0.70
N ASP A 147 -2.90 9.29 -1.33
CA ASP A 147 -4.28 9.14 -1.76
C ASP A 147 -5.23 8.84 -0.61
N PHE A 148 -4.68 8.44 0.54
CA PHE A 148 -5.41 8.30 1.78
C PHE A 148 -5.23 9.55 2.63
N THR A 149 -6.32 10.13 3.10
CA THR A 149 -6.34 11.34 3.92
C THR A 149 -7.19 11.16 5.17
N ILE A 150 -6.87 11.91 6.20
CA ILE A 150 -7.57 11.95 7.48
C ILE A 150 -7.85 13.41 7.87
N ASP A 151 -8.96 13.65 8.53
CA ASP A 151 -9.38 15.01 8.91
C ASP A 151 -8.66 15.51 10.16
N THR A 152 -8.47 14.64 11.14
CA THR A 152 -7.91 14.99 12.45
C THR A 152 -6.72 14.13 12.81
N GLN A 153 -5.70 14.74 13.40
CA GLN A 153 -4.49 14.04 13.85
C GLN A 153 -4.56 13.66 15.34
N THR A 154 -5.59 14.10 16.04
CA THR A 154 -5.82 13.78 17.45
C THR A 154 -7.25 13.28 17.62
N LEU A 155 -7.42 12.25 18.43
CA LEU A 155 -8.71 11.66 18.75
C LEU A 155 -8.79 11.44 20.26
N GLU A 156 -9.75 12.09 20.91
CA GLU A 156 -10.09 11.83 22.30
C GLU A 156 -11.26 10.84 22.39
N LEU A 157 -11.05 9.80 23.18
CA LEU A 157 -12.08 8.80 23.48
C LEU A 157 -12.44 8.89 24.97
N GLU A 158 -13.64 9.33 25.25
CA GLU A 158 -14.18 9.33 26.62
C GLU A 158 -14.30 7.91 27.18
N PRO A 159 -14.39 7.76 28.50
CA PRO A 159 -14.56 6.46 29.12
C PRO A 159 -15.79 5.71 28.56
N GLN A 160 -15.61 4.43 28.20
CA GLN A 160 -16.66 3.56 27.67
C GLN A 160 -17.30 4.05 26.33
N ALA A 161 -16.84 5.14 25.75
CA ALA A 161 -17.35 5.68 24.51
C ALA A 161 -16.89 4.89 23.28
N THR A 162 -17.70 4.96 22.24
CA THR A 162 -17.36 4.47 20.89
C THR A 162 -17.44 5.65 19.92
N VAL A 163 -16.37 5.87 19.15
CA VAL A 163 -16.29 6.96 18.18
C VAL A 163 -15.95 6.37 16.80
N ALA A 164 -16.63 6.86 15.77
CA ALA A 164 -16.34 6.53 14.39
C ALA A 164 -15.31 7.51 13.84
N TYR A 165 -14.16 7.00 13.43
CA TYR A 165 -13.08 7.78 12.82
C TYR A 165 -13.08 7.58 11.31
N SER A 166 -13.17 8.67 10.55
CA SER A 166 -13.30 8.63 9.10
C SER A 166 -11.95 8.69 8.41
N VAL A 167 -11.79 7.86 7.39
CA VAL A 167 -10.65 7.85 6.48
C VAL A 167 -11.18 8.02 5.06
N GLU A 168 -10.60 8.95 4.34
CA GLU A 168 -10.94 9.24 2.95
C GLU A 168 -9.86 8.70 2.01
N PHE A 169 -10.29 8.08 0.93
CA PHE A 169 -9.45 7.59 -0.14
C PHE A 169 -9.90 8.17 -1.47
N THR A 170 -8.99 8.83 -2.20
CA THR A 170 -9.24 9.33 -3.55
C THR A 170 -8.51 8.46 -4.56
N SER A 171 -9.29 7.70 -5.36
CA SER A 171 -8.75 6.78 -6.37
C SER A 171 -8.17 7.53 -7.56
N ARG A 172 -6.86 7.79 -7.56
CA ARG A 172 -6.13 8.47 -8.64
C ARG A 172 -5.40 7.53 -9.58
N PHE A 173 -5.08 6.33 -9.12
CA PHE A 173 -4.34 5.33 -9.87
C PHE A 173 -5.14 4.04 -10.02
N SER A 174 -4.92 3.33 -11.14
CA SER A 174 -5.52 2.02 -11.37
C SER A 174 -4.74 0.88 -10.71
N SER A 175 -3.53 1.15 -10.22
CA SER A 175 -2.73 0.21 -9.46
C SER A 175 -3.16 0.23 -7.99
N GLU A 176 -3.04 -0.91 -7.34
CA GLU A 176 -3.23 -1.00 -5.90
C GLU A 176 -2.23 -0.10 -5.17
N VAL A 177 -2.73 0.71 -4.26
CA VAL A 177 -1.92 1.53 -3.35
C VAL A 177 -2.25 1.17 -1.92
N THR A 178 -1.24 1.26 -1.05
CA THR A 178 -1.35 0.91 0.36
C THR A 178 -0.91 2.04 1.26
N ALA A 179 -1.50 2.11 2.44
CA ALA A 179 -1.07 2.99 3.53
C ALA A 179 -1.25 2.28 4.87
N ARG A 180 -0.63 2.82 5.92
CA ARG A 180 -0.81 2.39 7.30
C ARG A 180 -1.39 3.54 8.10
N LEU A 181 -2.48 3.27 8.79
CA LEU A 181 -3.11 4.18 9.73
C LEU A 181 -2.76 3.72 11.14
N MET A 182 -2.15 4.60 11.92
CA MET A 182 -1.71 4.28 13.28
C MET A 182 -2.36 5.22 14.29
N PHE A 183 -2.92 4.63 15.34
CA PHE A 183 -3.40 5.32 16.54
C PHE A 183 -2.43 5.03 17.68
N ARG A 184 -1.66 6.04 18.08
CA ARG A 184 -0.73 5.94 19.23
C ARG A 184 -1.33 6.64 20.43
N ALA A 185 -1.51 5.90 21.51
CA ALA A 185 -1.97 6.49 22.75
C ALA A 185 -0.92 7.44 23.34
N GLN A 186 -1.37 8.59 23.80
CA GLN A 186 -0.52 9.49 24.57
C GLN A 186 -0.31 8.89 25.96
N SER A 187 0.94 8.70 26.35
CA SER A 187 1.28 8.38 27.73
C SER A 187 1.15 9.65 28.57
N ASN A 188 0.05 9.78 29.28
CA ASN A 188 -0.05 10.80 30.32
C ASN A 188 0.82 10.34 31.48
N GLY A 189 1.94 10.98 31.75
CA GLY A 189 3.05 10.64 32.63
C GLY A 189 2.74 10.31 34.11
N GLY A 190 1.61 9.74 34.38
CA GLY A 190 1.21 9.22 35.70
C GLY A 190 0.80 7.77 35.54
N GLY A 191 1.66 6.83 35.93
CA GLY A 191 1.46 5.41 36.26
C GLY A 191 0.21 4.63 35.81
N GLY A 192 -0.56 5.15 34.85
CA GLY A 192 -1.78 4.57 34.33
C GLY A 192 -1.51 3.61 33.17
N VAL A 193 -2.45 2.72 32.93
CA VAL A 193 -2.42 1.74 31.82
C VAL A 193 -2.23 2.48 30.50
N THR A 194 -1.09 2.29 29.88
CA THR A 194 -0.82 2.81 28.53
C THR A 194 -1.75 2.10 27.55
N ALA A 195 -2.64 2.84 26.89
CA ALA A 195 -3.51 2.26 25.89
C ALA A 195 -2.68 1.70 24.71
N ALA A 196 -3.13 0.59 24.16
CA ALA A 196 -2.41 -0.08 23.09
C ALA A 196 -2.40 0.75 21.79
N THR A 197 -1.27 0.75 21.10
CA THR A 197 -1.19 1.26 19.74
C THR A 197 -2.01 0.37 18.81
N MET A 198 -2.83 0.97 17.96
CA MET A 198 -3.60 0.25 16.94
C MET A 198 -3.10 0.61 15.57
N VAL A 199 -2.90 -0.38 14.73
CA VAL A 199 -2.44 -0.20 13.35
C VAL A 199 -3.37 -0.91 12.38
N PHE A 200 -3.82 -0.16 11.38
CA PHE A 200 -4.66 -0.65 10.29
C PHE A 200 -3.89 -0.54 8.98
N GLU A 201 -3.97 -1.58 8.17
CA GLU A 201 -3.48 -1.55 6.80
C GLU A 201 -4.62 -1.10 5.89
N LEU A 202 -4.40 -0.03 5.13
CA LEU A 202 -5.34 0.49 4.15
C LEU A 202 -4.91 0.00 2.78
N LYS A 203 -5.83 -0.60 2.02
CA LYS A 203 -5.60 -1.10 0.66
C LYS A 203 -6.63 -0.54 -0.28
N SER A 204 -6.21 -0.17 -1.48
CA SER A 204 -7.13 0.22 -2.54
C SER A 204 -7.36 -0.93 -3.52
N ALA A 205 -8.59 -1.04 -4.01
CA ALA A 205 -8.96 -1.94 -5.09
C ALA A 205 -9.78 -1.17 -6.14
N VAL A 206 -9.19 -0.93 -7.31
CA VAL A 206 -9.86 -0.22 -8.40
C VAL A 206 -10.43 -1.23 -9.39
N HIS A 207 -11.76 -1.39 -9.40
CA HIS A 207 -12.42 -2.45 -10.17
C HIS A 207 -12.79 -2.09 -11.59
N SER A 208 -12.98 -0.81 -11.88
CA SER A 208 -13.36 -0.40 -13.24
C SER A 208 -12.77 0.95 -13.64
N ARG A 209 -12.48 1.04 -14.93
CA ARG A 209 -12.09 2.27 -15.61
C ARG A 209 -13.29 2.73 -16.39
N ARG A 210 -14.04 3.69 -15.88
CA ARG A 210 -15.09 4.34 -16.69
C ARG A 210 -14.45 5.45 -17.51
N ALA A 211 -14.92 5.61 -18.74
CA ALA A 211 -14.62 6.81 -19.50
C ALA A 211 -15.14 8.03 -18.74
N MET A 212 -14.28 9.02 -18.51
CA MET A 212 -14.68 10.25 -17.82
C MET A 212 -15.72 11.03 -18.60
N ARG A 213 -15.62 10.98 -19.92
CA ARG A 213 -16.50 11.70 -20.86
C ARG A 213 -16.61 10.94 -22.16
N THR A 214 -17.80 10.90 -22.70
CA THR A 214 -18.06 10.46 -24.08
C THR A 214 -18.37 11.69 -24.91
N VAL A 215 -17.66 11.86 -26.02
CA VAL A 215 -17.86 12.95 -26.96
C VAL A 215 -18.31 12.35 -28.26
N ASN A 216 -19.49 12.76 -28.76
CA ASN A 216 -19.98 12.38 -30.07
C ASN A 216 -19.38 13.33 -31.10
N VAL A 217 -18.87 12.74 -32.17
CA VAL A 217 -18.27 13.49 -33.28
C VAL A 217 -18.97 13.10 -34.55
N ASP A 218 -19.58 14.07 -35.22
CA ASP A 218 -20.22 13.90 -36.48
C ASP A 218 -19.31 14.49 -37.58
N ALA A 219 -19.03 13.68 -38.61
CA ALA A 219 -18.25 14.08 -39.76
C ALA A 219 -18.87 13.51 -41.03
N LYS A 220 -18.87 14.29 -42.11
CA LYS A 220 -19.22 13.77 -43.42
C LYS A 220 -18.10 12.90 -43.97
N CYS A 221 -18.44 11.98 -44.85
CA CYS A 221 -17.45 11.17 -45.54
C CYS A 221 -16.43 12.05 -46.28
N TYR A 222 -15.13 11.74 -46.06
CA TYR A 222 -13.99 12.47 -46.64
C TYR A 222 -13.75 13.89 -46.09
N GLU A 223 -14.48 14.30 -45.05
CA GLU A 223 -14.21 15.55 -44.30
C GLU A 223 -13.53 15.24 -42.97
N SER A 224 -12.56 16.06 -42.62
CA SER A 224 -11.91 15.98 -41.26
C SER A 224 -12.71 16.78 -40.25
N SER A 225 -12.94 16.20 -39.09
CA SER A 225 -13.53 16.89 -37.94
C SER A 225 -12.53 16.93 -36.80
N PHE A 226 -12.51 18.02 -36.06
CA PHE A 226 -11.62 18.23 -34.94
C PHE A 226 -12.43 18.29 -33.66
N VAL A 227 -11.89 17.67 -32.58
CA VAL A 227 -12.46 17.71 -31.25
C VAL A 227 -11.38 18.16 -30.29
N GLU A 228 -11.67 19.20 -29.54
CA GLU A 228 -10.83 19.65 -28.45
C GLU A 228 -11.21 18.91 -27.18
N LEU A 229 -10.20 18.32 -26.52
CA LEU A 229 -10.36 17.67 -25.24
C LEU A 229 -9.56 18.45 -24.20
N GLU A 230 -10.26 18.99 -23.23
CA GLU A 230 -9.64 19.63 -22.08
C GLU A 230 -9.18 18.57 -21.07
N VAL A 231 -7.90 18.57 -20.76
CA VAL A 231 -7.30 17.66 -19.78
C VAL A 231 -6.74 18.47 -18.65
N SER A 232 -7.28 18.31 -17.46
CA SER A 232 -6.79 18.95 -16.24
C SER A 232 -5.88 17.99 -15.46
N ASN A 233 -4.84 18.54 -14.84
CA ASN A 233 -4.00 17.77 -13.92
C ASN A 233 -4.66 17.72 -12.53
N PRO A 234 -5.16 16.56 -12.07
CA PRO A 234 -5.78 16.44 -10.75
C PRO A 234 -4.74 16.36 -9.62
N PHE A 235 -3.45 16.28 -9.96
CA PHE A 235 -2.39 16.16 -8.97
C PHE A 235 -1.86 17.53 -8.54
N LYS A 236 -1.36 17.60 -7.30
CA LYS A 236 -0.74 18.84 -6.76
C LYS A 236 0.68 19.07 -7.28
N THR A 237 1.23 18.12 -8.02
CA THR A 237 2.59 18.15 -8.58
C THR A 237 2.53 18.04 -10.10
N ASP A 238 3.56 18.54 -10.77
CA ASP A 238 3.69 18.41 -12.22
C ASP A 238 3.77 16.96 -12.63
N CYS A 239 2.98 16.57 -13.63
CA CYS A 239 2.88 15.20 -14.11
C CYS A 239 3.02 15.12 -15.61
N ASN A 240 3.75 14.10 -16.08
CA ASN A 240 3.83 13.77 -17.49
C ASN A 240 2.75 12.74 -17.84
N TYR A 241 1.91 13.07 -18.79
CA TYR A 241 0.87 12.17 -19.28
C TYR A 241 1.30 11.52 -20.60
N ARG A 242 1.06 10.21 -20.72
CA ARG A 242 1.16 9.52 -22.00
C ARG A 242 -0.23 9.47 -22.62
N LEU A 243 -0.42 10.16 -23.75
CA LEU A 243 -1.62 10.02 -24.56
C LEU A 243 -1.51 8.75 -25.41
N THR A 244 -2.46 7.85 -25.29
CA THR A 244 -2.59 6.67 -26.15
C THR A 244 -3.94 6.71 -26.80
N MET A 245 -3.97 6.77 -28.13
CA MET A 245 -5.20 6.66 -28.92
C MET A 245 -5.33 5.22 -29.38
N THR A 246 -6.41 4.58 -29.01
CA THR A 246 -6.79 3.26 -29.51
C THR A 246 -8.02 3.44 -30.39
N GLN A 247 -7.91 3.04 -31.64
CA GLN A 247 -9.03 3.05 -32.57
C GLN A 247 -9.47 1.61 -32.76
N ASP A 248 -10.66 1.28 -32.28
CA ASP A 248 -11.34 0.05 -32.66
C ASP A 248 -12.01 0.30 -34.03
N MET A 249 -11.28 0.07 -35.11
CA MET A 249 -11.81 0.17 -36.44
C MET A 249 -12.79 -0.98 -36.71
N LEU A 250 -14.04 -0.75 -36.39
CA LEU A 250 -15.08 -1.70 -36.64
C LEU A 250 -16.21 -1.07 -37.44
N LEU A 251 -16.16 -1.34 -38.71
CA LEU A 251 -17.36 -1.35 -39.53
C LEU A 251 -18.04 -2.72 -39.31
N GLY A 252 -18.96 -2.78 -38.39
CA GLY A 252 -19.69 -4.01 -38.22
C GLY A 252 -20.33 -4.18 -36.87
N THR A 253 -21.27 -5.06 -36.81
CA THR A 253 -21.97 -5.45 -35.60
C THR A 253 -21.08 -6.31 -34.72
N VAL A 254 -21.02 -5.99 -33.43
CA VAL A 254 -20.50 -6.90 -32.43
C VAL A 254 -21.45 -8.09 -32.34
N ARG A 255 -21.06 -9.24 -32.87
CA ARG A 255 -21.79 -10.50 -32.70
C ARG A 255 -20.97 -11.40 -31.78
N ASP A 256 -21.61 -11.94 -30.79
CA ASP A 256 -21.02 -12.90 -29.85
C ASP A 256 -19.74 -12.38 -29.13
N LYS A 257 -19.69 -11.10 -28.80
CA LYS A 257 -18.55 -10.43 -28.16
C LYS A 257 -17.24 -10.51 -28.96
N LYS A 258 -17.27 -10.86 -30.20
CA LYS A 258 -16.11 -10.85 -31.09
C LYS A 258 -16.16 -9.63 -31.99
N THR A 259 -15.09 -8.90 -31.97
CA THR A 259 -14.86 -7.74 -32.84
C THR A 259 -14.46 -8.21 -34.23
N ILE A 260 -15.12 -7.72 -35.25
CA ILE A 260 -14.89 -8.13 -36.66
C ILE A 260 -14.13 -7.00 -37.34
N PRO A 261 -12.95 -7.25 -37.91
CA PRO A 261 -12.24 -6.24 -38.68
C PRO A 261 -13.09 -5.72 -39.84
N ALA A 262 -13.15 -4.41 -40.02
CA ALA A 262 -13.93 -3.75 -41.07
C ALA A 262 -13.61 -4.28 -42.46
N ILE A 263 -12.35 -4.59 -42.72
CA ILE A 263 -11.89 -5.12 -44.01
C ILE A 263 -12.48 -6.49 -44.34
N ASP A 264 -12.78 -7.30 -43.32
CA ASP A 264 -13.37 -8.63 -43.54
C ASP A 264 -14.88 -8.54 -43.83
N VAL A 265 -15.55 -7.53 -43.30
CA VAL A 265 -16.95 -7.22 -43.61
C VAL A 265 -17.06 -6.71 -45.05
N LEU A 266 -16.22 -5.77 -45.47
CA LEU A 266 -16.19 -5.22 -46.82
C LEU A 266 -15.86 -6.25 -47.91
N ARG A 267 -15.05 -7.26 -47.56
CA ARG A 267 -14.71 -8.38 -48.44
C ARG A 267 -15.75 -9.50 -48.46
N GLY A 268 -16.84 -9.39 -47.73
CA GLY A 268 -17.88 -10.41 -47.63
C GLY A 268 -17.46 -11.73 -46.98
N LYS A 269 -16.22 -11.82 -46.47
CA LYS A 269 -15.67 -13.05 -45.88
C LYS A 269 -16.43 -13.51 -44.64
N TYR A 270 -16.95 -12.55 -43.87
CA TYR A 270 -17.65 -12.84 -42.63
C TYR A 270 -18.99 -13.54 -42.82
N GLU A 271 -19.77 -13.12 -43.81
CA GLU A 271 -21.08 -13.71 -44.04
C GLU A 271 -20.99 -15.13 -44.60
N GLN A 272 -19.99 -15.42 -45.42
CA GLN A 272 -19.78 -16.76 -45.96
C GLN A 272 -19.40 -17.78 -44.85
N ASN A 273 -18.64 -17.39 -43.83
CA ASN A 273 -18.27 -18.29 -42.75
C ASN A 273 -19.44 -18.56 -41.78
N ASN A 274 -20.33 -17.62 -41.56
CA ASN A 274 -21.52 -17.82 -40.72
C ASN A 274 -22.61 -18.68 -41.40
N GLY A 275 -22.73 -18.61 -42.72
CA GLY A 275 -23.63 -19.45 -43.51
C GLY A 275 -23.24 -20.93 -43.46
N LYS A 276 -21.95 -21.23 -43.49
CA LYS A 276 -21.46 -22.64 -43.45
C LYS A 276 -21.62 -23.31 -42.06
N ARG A 277 -21.58 -22.57 -40.96
CA ARG A 277 -21.80 -23.13 -39.63
C ARG A 277 -23.25 -23.53 -39.33
N LYS A 278 -24.24 -22.92 -39.99
CA LYS A 278 -25.65 -23.29 -39.81
C LYS A 278 -26.07 -24.55 -40.58
N LYS A 279 -25.37 -24.90 -41.68
CA LYS A 279 -25.67 -26.10 -42.47
C LYS A 279 -25.11 -27.42 -41.89
N GLY A 280 -24.10 -27.34 -41.01
CA GLY A 280 -23.45 -28.53 -40.48
C GLY A 280 -24.15 -29.19 -39.26
N LYS A 281 -25.24 -28.64 -38.74
CA LYS A 281 -25.91 -29.15 -37.52
C LYS A 281 -27.25 -29.84 -37.78
N LYS A 282 -27.66 -30.05 -39.05
CA LYS A 282 -28.94 -30.70 -39.39
C LYS A 282 -28.83 -32.11 -39.94
N GLY A 283 -27.75 -32.85 -39.72
CA GLY A 283 -27.61 -34.16 -40.30
C GLY A 283 -26.94 -35.18 -39.38
N LYS A 284 -27.64 -35.68 -38.35
CA LYS A 284 -27.48 -37.04 -37.81
C LYS A 284 -28.48 -37.28 -36.68
N LYS A 285 -29.71 -37.57 -37.09
CA LYS A 285 -30.67 -38.36 -36.32
C LYS A 285 -31.37 -39.32 -37.29
N LYS A 286 -30.87 -40.51 -37.38
CA LYS A 286 -31.50 -41.74 -37.89
C LYS A 286 -30.46 -42.85 -37.59
N GLY A 287 -30.75 -43.93 -37.01
CA GLY A 287 -31.87 -44.69 -36.65
C GLY A 287 -31.40 -45.89 -35.84
N GLY A 288 -32.02 -46.07 -34.70
CA GLY A 288 -31.89 -47.33 -33.96
C GLY A 288 -32.78 -48.35 -34.58
N LYS A 289 -32.30 -49.54 -34.80
CA LYS A 289 -33.12 -50.68 -35.06
C LYS A 289 -32.89 -51.75 -34.02
N LYS A 290 -34.04 -52.21 -33.52
CA LYS A 290 -34.22 -53.31 -32.58
C LYS A 290 -33.89 -54.67 -33.15
N GLY A 291 -33.50 -55.54 -32.32
CA GLY A 291 -33.97 -56.84 -31.97
C GLY A 291 -33.30 -58.02 -32.68
N PRO A 292 -33.46 -59.28 -32.32
CA PRO A 292 -34.40 -59.82 -31.33
C PRO A 292 -33.85 -60.13 -29.98
#